data_962b15d9bbe34e1e5d451f5b321183e5
#
_entry.id   962b15d9bbe34e1e5d451f5b321183e5
#
_cell.length_a   1.000
_cell.length_b   1.000
_cell.length_c   1.000
_cell.angle_alpha   90.00
_cell.angle_beta   90.00
_cell.angle_gamma   90.00
#
_symmetry.space_group_name_H-M   'P 1'
#
loop_
_entity.id
_entity.type
_entity.pdbx_description
1 polymer ?
#
loop_
_entity_poly.entity_id
_entity_poly.type
_entity_poly.pdbx_seq_one_letter_code
_entity_poly.pdbx_strand_id
1 'polypeptide(L)' 'MARSTHHVVHDPNGGWDVKRGGAQRSSGHYSTKEQAVNAGRQISRNQGTEFVIHGLDGRIQSADSH' A
#
# COMPACT_ATOMS: atom_id res chain seq x y z
N MET A 1 -13.34 -13.16 -10.44
CA MET A 1 -13.28 -11.80 -9.87
C MET A 1 -11.84 -11.47 -9.54
N ALA A 2 -11.42 -10.27 -9.85
CA ALA A 2 -10.09 -9.82 -9.46
C ALA A 2 -10.03 -9.68 -7.94
N ARG A 3 -8.94 -10.13 -7.34
CA ARG A 3 -8.72 -9.92 -5.92
C ARG A 3 -8.44 -8.46 -5.64
N SER A 4 -8.95 -7.98 -4.53
CA SER A 4 -8.60 -6.65 -4.06
C SER A 4 -7.13 -6.60 -3.67
N THR A 5 -6.50 -5.46 -3.87
CA THR A 5 -5.10 -5.24 -3.52
C THR A 5 -4.98 -4.00 -2.66
N HIS A 6 -3.94 -3.97 -1.83
CA HIS A 6 -3.52 -2.76 -1.14
C HIS A 6 -2.10 -2.44 -1.55
N HIS A 7 -1.82 -1.16 -1.79
CA HIS A 7 -0.52 -0.69 -2.28
C HIS A 7 0.06 0.35 -1.34
N VAL A 8 1.35 0.25 -1.09
CA VAL A 8 2.11 1.33 -0.45
C VAL A 8 2.80 2.09 -1.57
N VAL A 9 2.51 3.38 -1.68
CA VAL A 9 3.06 4.24 -2.73
C VAL A 9 3.65 5.51 -2.13
N HIS A 10 4.68 6.04 -2.79
CA HIS A 10 5.29 7.29 -2.39
C HIS A 10 4.37 8.47 -2.76
N ASP A 11 4.17 9.37 -1.81
CA ASP A 11 3.38 10.57 -2.03
C ASP A 11 4.29 11.68 -2.53
N PRO A 12 3.99 12.31 -3.69
CA PRO A 12 4.83 13.40 -4.21
C PRO A 12 4.87 14.62 -3.30
N ASN A 13 3.92 14.77 -2.39
CA ASN A 13 3.92 15.85 -1.40
C ASN A 13 4.68 15.50 -0.12
N GLY A 14 5.29 14.34 -0.07
CA GLY A 14 6.05 13.83 1.07
C GLY A 14 5.33 12.69 1.78
N GLY A 15 6.10 11.76 2.30
CA GLY A 15 5.57 10.60 2.99
C GLY A 15 5.11 9.48 2.06
N TRP A 16 4.28 8.61 2.59
CA TRP A 16 3.83 7.40 1.91
C TRP A 16 2.36 7.17 2.16
N ASP A 17 1.67 6.66 1.15
CA ASP A 17 0.23 6.37 1.23
C ASP A 17 -0.03 4.88 1.11
N VAL A 18 -1.05 4.42 1.83
CA VAL A 18 -1.62 3.09 1.61
C VAL A 18 -2.90 3.28 0.81
N LYS A 19 -2.99 2.63 -0.34
CA LYS A 19 -4.14 2.73 -1.24
C LYS A 19 -4.69 1.36 -1.57
N ARG A 20 -6.00 1.24 -1.61
CA ARG A 20 -6.66 0.07 -2.17
C ARG A 20 -6.61 0.16 -3.69
N GLY A 21 -6.34 -0.97 -4.37
CA GLY A 21 -6.31 -0.99 -5.82
C GLY A 21 -7.60 -0.47 -6.43
N GLY A 22 -7.48 0.45 -7.37
CA GLY A 22 -8.62 1.10 -8.01
C GLY A 22 -9.26 2.24 -7.23
N ALA A 23 -8.86 2.47 -5.98
CA ALA A 23 -9.41 3.56 -5.18
C ALA A 23 -8.73 4.88 -5.53
N GLN A 24 -9.49 5.96 -5.55
CA GLN A 24 -8.95 7.31 -5.78
C GLN A 24 -8.34 7.91 -4.53
N ARG A 25 -8.84 7.54 -3.36
CA ARG A 25 -8.37 8.05 -2.08
C ARG A 25 -7.46 7.03 -1.41
N SER A 26 -6.46 7.52 -0.67
CA SER A 26 -5.63 6.66 0.14
C SER A 26 -6.41 6.20 1.37
N SER A 27 -6.11 4.98 1.82
CA SER A 27 -6.65 4.46 3.09
C SER A 27 -5.95 5.10 4.28
N GLY A 28 -4.75 5.63 4.09
CA GLY A 28 -4.00 6.32 5.12
C GLY A 28 -2.74 6.96 4.56
N HIS A 29 -2.26 7.99 5.24
CA HIS A 29 -1.01 8.67 4.91
C HIS A 29 -0.06 8.56 6.10
N TYR A 30 1.22 8.30 5.81
CA TYR A 30 2.24 8.06 6.84
C TYR A 30 3.51 8.82 6.49
N SER A 31 4.23 9.26 7.52
CA SER A 31 5.46 10.04 7.35
C SER A 31 6.60 9.20 6.76
N THR A 32 6.64 7.91 7.08
CA THR A 32 7.72 7.03 6.64
C THR A 32 7.17 5.80 5.92
N LYS A 33 8.00 5.21 5.07
CA LYS A 33 7.68 3.97 4.37
C LYS A 33 7.41 2.84 5.36
N GLU A 34 8.21 2.75 6.41
CA GLU A 34 8.06 1.71 7.43
C GLU A 34 6.68 1.76 8.08
N GLN A 35 6.22 2.95 8.46
CA GLN A 35 4.90 3.13 9.03
C GLN A 35 3.80 2.72 8.05
N ALA A 36 3.93 3.14 6.79
CA ALA A 36 2.96 2.79 5.75
C ALA A 36 2.93 1.28 5.49
N VAL A 37 4.10 0.64 5.44
CA VAL A 37 4.20 -0.81 5.23
C VAL A 37 3.52 -1.55 6.38
N ASN A 38 3.80 -1.17 7.61
CA ASN A 38 3.21 -1.83 8.78
C ASN A 38 1.69 -1.68 8.80
N ALA A 39 1.19 -0.48 8.54
CA ALA A 39 -0.24 -0.22 8.51
C ALA A 39 -0.92 -0.94 7.34
N GLY A 40 -0.34 -0.86 6.15
CA GLY A 40 -0.88 -1.51 4.96
C GLY A 40 -0.91 -3.02 5.09
N ARG A 41 0.12 -3.60 5.70
CA ARG A 41 0.17 -5.05 5.94
C ARG A 41 -0.97 -5.50 6.85
N GLN A 42 -1.24 -4.75 7.92
CA GLN A 42 -2.36 -5.03 8.82
C GLN A 42 -3.70 -4.97 8.10
N ILE A 43 -3.91 -3.91 7.32
CA ILE A 43 -5.15 -3.73 6.57
C ILE A 43 -5.33 -4.88 5.58
N SER A 44 -4.28 -5.20 4.83
CA SER A 44 -4.30 -6.27 3.84
C SER A 44 -4.61 -7.62 4.50
N ARG A 45 -3.98 -7.89 5.63
CA ARG A 45 -4.21 -9.15 6.37
C ARG A 45 -5.65 -9.24 6.86
N ASN A 46 -6.20 -8.16 7.40
CA ASN A 46 -7.58 -8.14 7.92
C ASN A 46 -8.61 -8.31 6.81
N GLN A 47 -8.32 -7.81 5.62
CA GLN A 47 -9.25 -7.87 4.50
C GLN A 47 -8.98 -9.03 3.54
N GLY A 48 -7.88 -9.76 3.75
CA GLY A 48 -7.51 -10.88 2.88
C GLY A 48 -7.11 -10.44 1.48
N THR A 49 -6.53 -9.25 1.34
CA THR A 49 -6.10 -8.70 0.06
C THR A 49 -4.63 -8.99 -0.19
N GLU A 50 -4.18 -8.86 -1.45
CA GLU A 50 -2.76 -8.87 -1.77
C GLU A 50 -2.15 -7.53 -1.37
N PHE A 51 -0.92 -7.59 -0.89
CA PHE A 51 -0.20 -6.40 -0.43
C PHE A 51 1.01 -6.15 -1.31
N VAL A 52 1.07 -4.97 -1.92
CA VAL A 52 2.12 -4.60 -2.87
C VAL A 52 2.82 -3.34 -2.36
N ILE A 53 4.15 -3.39 -2.32
CA ILE A 53 4.97 -2.25 -1.89
C ILE A 53 5.70 -1.69 -3.09
N HIS A 54 5.53 -0.40 -3.35
CA HIS A 54 6.20 0.31 -4.43
C HIS A 54 7.37 1.13 -3.89
N GLY A 55 8.40 1.30 -4.73
CA GLY A 55 9.54 2.14 -4.39
C GLY A 55 9.30 3.62 -4.71
N LEU A 56 10.32 4.44 -4.49
CA LEU A 56 10.29 5.87 -4.78
C LEU A 56 10.02 6.16 -6.25
N ASP A 57 10.47 5.28 -7.13
CA ASP A 57 10.29 5.40 -8.58
C ASP A 57 8.96 4.79 -9.07
N GLY A 58 8.12 4.30 -8.15
CA GLY A 58 6.86 3.67 -8.48
C GLY A 58 6.94 2.20 -8.84
N ARG A 59 8.15 1.62 -8.89
CA ARG A 59 8.33 0.20 -9.22
C ARG A 59 7.95 -0.68 -8.05
N ILE A 60 7.44 -1.86 -8.35
CA ILE A 60 7.10 -2.84 -7.32
C ILE A 60 8.39 -3.37 -6.68
N GLN A 61 8.51 -3.20 -5.36
CA GLN A 61 9.64 -3.73 -4.60
C GLN A 61 9.31 -5.07 -3.93
N SER A 62 8.05 -5.26 -3.55
CA SER A 62 7.63 -6.45 -2.84
C SER A 62 6.14 -6.67 -3.06
N ALA A 63 5.71 -7.92 -3.08
CA ALA A 63 4.31 -8.28 -3.19
C ALA A 63 4.05 -9.53 -2.37
N ASP A 64 3.08 -9.45 -1.45
CA ASP A 64 2.67 -10.55 -0.59
C ASP A 64 1.20 -10.86 -0.82
N SER A 65 0.89 -12.15 -0.84
CA SER A 65 -0.47 -12.67 -0.88
C SER A 65 -0.84 -13.25 0.47
N HIS A 66 -2.05 -12.96 0.90
CA HIS A 66 -2.58 -13.49 2.17
C HIS A 66 -3.78 -14.39 1.94
#